data_ea41cf6b37142964a8cc762d49b54312
#
_entry.id   ea41cf6b37142964a8cc762d49b54312
#
_cell.length_a   1.000
_cell.length_b   1.000
_cell.length_c   1.000
_cell.angle_alpha   90.00
_cell.angle_beta   90.00
_cell.angle_gamma   90.00
#
_symmetry.space_group_name_H-M   'P 1'
#
loop_
_entity.id
_entity.type
_entity.pdbx_description
1 polymer ?
#
loop_
_entity_poly.entity_id
_entity_poly.type
_entity_poly.pdbx_seq_one_letter_code
_entity_poly.pdbx_strand_id
1 'polypeptide(L)'
;MEERNRIERPEYLQTLKQYRDMPLVKILAGIRRCGKSTILEMFKEELIRSGISEDHIISLRYTSEELEEGMSSKEMYRGIKRLMRDKDRYYLLLDEVQEVTGWEKAINSLLEDANTDIYVTGSNSKLMSGEISDYLTGRYISIPVYTLSFSEYLRFKEGDSRSKKELLQDYIRMGGFPIVARSNFEERSAYQIVEGIYNSVINSDITRRYKIVNLDLFQRVVKFVVENVGKTFSANAIAKFLKSEGRSLSIESIYNYLSYLEKAFVIYRCPRYDLQGKSVLKTQEKFYLADSSLKYCMMGFNPKSVASMLENLVYFELKRRGYEVYIGKNETKEIDFVAVRRDERIYVQVCRNLPEDSDRELTNLLELKDHYPKYVVTLDDLAGGNVNGVKLVHMADFLISQEY
;
A
#
# COMPACT_ATOMS: atom_id res chain seq x y z
N MET A 1 -17.57 11.28 -25.87
CA MET A 1 -16.44 11.31 -24.91
C MET A 1 -15.73 10.00 -25.05
N GLU A 2 -14.47 10.02 -25.49
CA GLU A 2 -13.66 8.84 -25.73
C GLU A 2 -13.73 7.89 -24.55
N GLU A 3 -14.07 6.62 -24.78
CA GLU A 3 -13.78 5.53 -23.87
C GLU A 3 -12.30 5.65 -23.54
N ARG A 4 -11.99 6.25 -22.40
CA ARG A 4 -10.64 6.29 -21.89
C ARG A 4 -10.25 4.84 -21.71
N ASN A 5 -9.31 4.39 -22.52
CA ASN A 5 -8.75 3.05 -22.53
C ASN A 5 -8.17 2.79 -21.12
N ARG A 6 -9.06 2.41 -20.17
CA ARG A 6 -8.73 2.15 -18.78
C ARG A 6 -8.12 0.76 -18.68
N ILE A 7 -6.97 0.69 -18.07
CA ILE A 7 -6.28 -0.59 -17.87
C ILE A 7 -6.84 -1.22 -16.62
N GLU A 8 -7.41 -2.41 -16.77
CA GLU A 8 -8.10 -3.12 -15.70
C GLU A 8 -7.12 -3.62 -14.61
N ARG A 9 -7.64 -3.63 -13.39
CA ARG A 9 -7.04 -4.25 -12.21
C ARG A 9 -7.98 -5.38 -11.73
N PRO A 10 -7.99 -6.53 -12.43
CA PRO A 10 -9.01 -7.56 -12.27
C PRO A 10 -9.07 -8.15 -10.87
N GLU A 11 -7.96 -8.19 -10.14
CA GLU A 11 -7.91 -8.75 -8.79
C GLU A 11 -8.81 -7.96 -7.83
N TYR A 12 -8.84 -6.62 -7.95
CA TYR A 12 -9.73 -5.76 -7.14
C TYR A 12 -11.19 -5.90 -7.58
N LEU A 13 -11.46 -5.95 -8.88
CA LEU A 13 -12.82 -6.13 -9.40
C LEU A 13 -13.38 -7.50 -8.98
N GLN A 14 -12.57 -8.55 -9.02
CA GLN A 14 -12.97 -9.88 -8.56
C GLN A 14 -13.29 -9.88 -7.05
N THR A 15 -12.47 -9.20 -6.25
CA THR A 15 -12.71 -9.05 -4.82
C THR A 15 -14.02 -8.30 -4.55
N LEU A 16 -14.29 -7.19 -5.26
CA LEU A 16 -15.53 -6.44 -5.12
C LEU A 16 -16.76 -7.28 -5.52
N LYS A 17 -16.65 -8.05 -6.61
CA LYS A 17 -17.70 -9.00 -7.03
C LYS A 17 -17.98 -10.07 -5.98
N GLN A 18 -16.95 -10.62 -5.36
CA GLN A 18 -17.08 -11.64 -4.32
C GLN A 18 -17.91 -11.16 -3.12
N TYR A 19 -17.76 -9.87 -2.75
CA TYR A 19 -18.49 -9.29 -1.62
C TYR A 19 -19.74 -8.52 -2.04
N ARG A 20 -20.13 -8.56 -3.32
CA ARG A 20 -21.36 -7.93 -3.80
C ARG A 20 -22.58 -8.53 -3.10
N ASP A 21 -23.53 -7.68 -2.78
CA ASP A 21 -24.81 -8.03 -2.15
C ASP A 21 -24.69 -8.58 -0.72
N MET A 22 -23.49 -8.64 -0.16
CA MET A 22 -23.30 -8.95 1.26
C MET A 22 -23.60 -7.74 2.14
N PRO A 23 -24.19 -7.93 3.33
CA PRO A 23 -24.52 -6.84 4.27
C PRO A 23 -23.27 -6.28 4.96
N LEU A 24 -22.28 -5.90 4.17
CA LEU A 24 -20.97 -5.39 4.59
C LEU A 24 -20.63 -4.14 3.79
N VAL A 25 -20.00 -3.17 4.44
CA VAL A 25 -19.38 -2.03 3.76
C VAL A 25 -18.03 -2.45 3.19
N LYS A 26 -17.79 -2.23 1.90
CA LYS A 26 -16.53 -2.51 1.22
C LYS A 26 -15.68 -1.25 1.21
N ILE A 27 -14.56 -1.26 1.93
CA ILE A 27 -13.69 -0.11 2.15
C ILE A 27 -12.41 -0.28 1.35
N LEU A 28 -12.24 0.51 0.28
CA LEU A 28 -10.99 0.57 -0.50
C LEU A 28 -10.11 1.67 0.09
N ALA A 29 -9.02 1.30 0.71
CA ALA A 29 -8.12 2.25 1.36
C ALA A 29 -6.68 2.10 0.85
N GLY A 30 -5.98 3.22 0.66
CA GLY A 30 -4.60 3.23 0.18
C GLY A 30 -4.13 4.64 -0.12
N ILE A 31 -2.85 4.79 -0.43
CA ILE A 31 -2.22 6.08 -0.70
C ILE A 31 -2.98 6.87 -1.78
N ARG A 32 -2.96 8.19 -1.70
CA ARG A 32 -3.52 9.07 -2.73
C ARG A 32 -2.93 8.73 -4.12
N ARG A 33 -3.77 8.74 -5.18
CA ARG A 33 -3.38 8.43 -6.56
C ARG A 33 -2.98 6.96 -6.85
N CYS A 34 -3.20 6.00 -5.95
CA CYS A 34 -2.98 4.58 -6.24
C CYS A 34 -4.07 3.92 -7.11
N GLY A 35 -5.16 4.66 -7.45
CA GLY A 35 -6.19 4.20 -8.40
C GLY A 35 -7.51 3.78 -7.76
N LYS A 36 -7.80 4.09 -6.48
CA LYS A 36 -9.06 3.74 -5.78
C LYS A 36 -10.32 4.20 -6.53
N SER A 37 -10.39 5.48 -6.88
CA SER A 37 -11.52 6.07 -7.62
C SER A 37 -11.73 5.39 -8.97
N THR A 38 -10.63 5.08 -9.67
CA THR A 38 -10.70 4.37 -10.96
C THR A 38 -11.22 2.94 -10.79
N ILE A 39 -10.86 2.24 -9.71
CA ILE A 39 -11.42 0.92 -9.39
C ILE A 39 -12.93 1.00 -9.15
N LEU A 40 -13.41 2.02 -8.41
CA LEU A 40 -14.86 2.22 -8.23
C LEU A 40 -15.58 2.52 -9.54
N GLU A 41 -15.00 3.35 -10.42
CA GLU A 41 -15.56 3.63 -11.74
C GLU A 41 -15.63 2.37 -12.61
N MET A 42 -14.59 1.55 -12.63
CA MET A 42 -14.58 0.26 -13.33
C MET A 42 -15.64 -0.69 -12.75
N PHE A 43 -15.80 -0.68 -11.43
CA PHE A 43 -16.82 -1.49 -10.77
C PHE A 43 -18.24 -0.99 -11.09
N LYS A 44 -18.47 0.33 -11.22
CA LYS A 44 -19.73 0.89 -11.74
C LYS A 44 -20.07 0.31 -13.12
N GLU A 45 -19.10 0.34 -14.04
CA GLU A 45 -19.27 -0.23 -15.38
C GLU A 45 -19.60 -1.74 -15.34
N GLU A 46 -18.97 -2.46 -14.41
CA GLU A 46 -19.23 -3.87 -14.20
C GLU A 46 -20.61 -4.16 -13.65
N LEU A 47 -21.12 -3.34 -12.72
CA LEU A 47 -22.52 -3.43 -12.24
C LEU A 47 -23.50 -3.23 -13.39
N ILE A 48 -23.30 -2.21 -14.22
CA ILE A 48 -24.14 -1.96 -15.40
C ILE A 48 -24.08 -3.14 -16.38
N ARG A 49 -22.88 -3.66 -16.68
CA ARG A 49 -22.71 -4.85 -17.54
C ARG A 49 -23.41 -6.10 -16.99
N SER A 50 -23.52 -6.20 -15.65
CA SER A 50 -24.22 -7.30 -14.98
C SER A 50 -25.74 -7.12 -14.93
N GLY A 51 -26.30 -6.06 -15.57
CA GLY A 51 -27.74 -5.81 -15.69
C GLY A 51 -28.33 -4.90 -14.60
N ILE A 52 -27.50 -4.29 -13.74
CA ILE A 52 -27.99 -3.30 -12.77
C ILE A 52 -28.30 -2.00 -13.50
N SER A 53 -29.52 -1.48 -13.29
CA SER A 53 -29.92 -0.18 -13.85
C SER A 53 -29.04 0.95 -13.30
N GLU A 54 -28.62 1.88 -14.16
CA GLU A 54 -27.83 3.04 -13.75
C GLU A 54 -28.55 3.91 -12.73
N ASP A 55 -29.90 3.97 -12.76
CA ASP A 55 -30.72 4.69 -11.78
C ASP A 55 -30.60 4.11 -10.36
N HIS A 56 -30.16 2.87 -10.21
CA HIS A 56 -29.91 2.21 -8.92
C HIS A 56 -28.43 2.23 -8.51
N ILE A 57 -27.58 2.99 -9.22
CA ILE A 57 -26.17 3.18 -8.87
C ILE A 57 -25.93 4.63 -8.51
N ILE A 58 -25.74 4.91 -7.23
CA ILE A 58 -25.44 6.26 -6.73
C ILE A 58 -23.92 6.36 -6.57
N SER A 59 -23.28 7.15 -7.43
CA SER A 59 -21.84 7.41 -7.40
C SER A 59 -21.58 8.87 -7.02
N LEU A 60 -21.00 9.08 -5.86
CA LEU A 60 -20.70 10.41 -5.30
C LEU A 60 -19.21 10.50 -4.94
N ARG A 61 -18.64 11.68 -5.18
CA ARG A 61 -17.28 11.99 -4.80
C ARG A 61 -17.27 13.18 -3.84
N TYR A 62 -16.69 12.98 -2.68
CA TYR A 62 -16.56 14.02 -1.67
C TYR A 62 -15.19 14.68 -1.81
N THR A 63 -15.14 15.88 -2.39
CA THR A 63 -13.89 16.66 -2.53
C THR A 63 -13.90 17.83 -1.55
N SER A 64 -12.73 18.27 -1.13
CA SER A 64 -12.58 19.38 -0.20
C SER A 64 -13.08 20.72 -0.75
N GLU A 65 -13.13 20.90 -2.08
CA GLU A 65 -13.61 22.13 -2.73
C GLU A 65 -15.14 22.29 -2.66
N GLU A 66 -15.88 21.18 -2.71
CA GLU A 66 -17.34 21.18 -2.55
C GLU A 66 -17.77 21.23 -1.07
N LEU A 67 -16.82 21.03 -0.15
CA LEU A 67 -17.04 20.90 1.28
C LEU A 67 -16.39 22.03 2.10
N GLU A 68 -16.25 23.22 1.53
CA GLU A 68 -15.58 24.37 2.19
C GLU A 68 -16.14 24.67 3.59
N GLU A 69 -17.41 24.36 3.85
CA GLU A 69 -18.06 24.50 5.17
C GLU A 69 -18.10 23.19 5.98
N GLY A 70 -17.63 22.06 5.40
CA GLY A 70 -17.66 20.73 6.03
C GLY A 70 -19.04 20.08 6.03
N MET A 71 -19.22 19.04 5.22
CA MET A 71 -20.45 18.24 5.21
C MET A 71 -20.56 17.39 6.48
N SER A 72 -21.72 17.39 7.11
CA SER A 72 -22.03 16.53 8.24
C SER A 72 -22.58 15.17 7.79
N SER A 73 -22.50 14.17 8.68
CA SER A 73 -23.12 12.85 8.46
C SER A 73 -24.61 12.92 8.15
N LYS A 74 -25.35 13.87 8.75
CA LYS A 74 -26.78 14.06 8.51
C LYS A 74 -27.07 14.56 7.10
N GLU A 75 -26.25 15.48 6.59
CA GLU A 75 -26.38 16.01 5.23
C GLU A 75 -26.05 14.93 4.20
N MET A 76 -24.97 14.18 4.42
CA MET A 76 -24.62 13.02 3.61
C MET A 76 -25.77 12.01 3.53
N TYR A 77 -26.29 11.57 4.69
CA TYR A 77 -27.41 10.63 4.74
C TYR A 77 -28.64 11.15 3.99
N ARG A 78 -29.07 12.39 4.26
CA ARG A 78 -30.23 12.99 3.60
C ARG A 78 -30.03 13.17 2.10
N GLY A 79 -28.82 13.58 1.69
CA GLY A 79 -28.46 13.71 0.27
C GLY A 79 -28.61 12.40 -0.47
N ILE A 80 -28.04 11.31 0.05
CA ILE A 80 -28.15 9.98 -0.55
C ILE A 80 -29.61 9.51 -0.58
N LYS A 81 -30.35 9.64 0.53
CA LYS A 81 -31.78 9.23 0.59
C LYS A 81 -32.66 9.96 -0.42
N ARG A 82 -32.38 11.22 -0.76
CA ARG A 82 -33.11 11.98 -1.81
C ARG A 82 -32.85 11.44 -3.21
N LEU A 83 -31.73 10.81 -3.46
CA LEU A 83 -31.40 10.21 -4.76
C LEU A 83 -32.07 8.84 -4.95
N MET A 84 -32.47 8.18 -3.86
CA MET A 84 -33.19 6.90 -3.89
C MET A 84 -34.69 7.16 -4.15
N ARG A 85 -35.19 6.67 -5.30
CA ARG A 85 -36.55 6.96 -5.78
C ARG A 85 -37.57 5.92 -5.37
N ASP A 86 -37.13 4.71 -5.05
CA ASP A 86 -37.94 3.55 -4.69
C ASP A 86 -37.31 2.75 -3.54
N LYS A 87 -37.83 1.55 -3.28
CA LYS A 87 -37.35 0.65 -2.24
C LYS A 87 -36.46 -0.47 -2.77
N ASP A 88 -36.12 -0.43 -4.05
CA ASP A 88 -35.26 -1.41 -4.66
C ASP A 88 -33.81 -1.28 -4.15
N ARG A 89 -32.97 -2.21 -4.55
CA ARG A 89 -31.57 -2.24 -4.08
C ARG A 89 -30.73 -1.18 -4.79
N TYR A 90 -30.04 -0.34 -4.00
CA TYR A 90 -29.13 0.67 -4.50
C TYR A 90 -27.67 0.28 -4.21
N TYR A 91 -26.80 0.53 -5.19
CA TYR A 91 -25.36 0.40 -5.08
C TYR A 91 -24.75 1.78 -4.84
N LEU A 92 -24.16 1.98 -3.67
CA LEU A 92 -23.58 3.27 -3.29
C LEU A 92 -22.06 3.22 -3.48
N LEU A 93 -21.55 4.01 -4.42
CA LEU A 93 -20.13 4.14 -4.72
C LEU A 93 -19.65 5.51 -4.24
N LEU A 94 -19.08 5.57 -3.04
CA LEU A 94 -18.79 6.81 -2.32
C LEU A 94 -17.27 7.03 -2.24
N ASP A 95 -16.76 8.00 -2.98
CA ASP A 95 -15.33 8.27 -3.12
C ASP A 95 -14.89 9.35 -2.12
N GLU A 96 -13.72 9.11 -1.45
CA GLU A 96 -13.06 9.99 -0.46
C GLU A 96 -13.96 10.35 0.74
N VAL A 97 -14.69 9.36 1.31
CA VAL A 97 -15.68 9.58 2.39
C VAL A 97 -15.09 10.23 3.65
N GLN A 98 -13.77 10.13 3.88
CA GLN A 98 -13.12 10.74 5.05
C GLN A 98 -13.16 12.28 5.05
N GLU A 99 -13.57 12.91 3.96
CA GLU A 99 -13.79 14.36 3.90
C GLU A 99 -15.13 14.77 4.58
N VAL A 100 -16.02 13.82 4.82
CA VAL A 100 -17.30 14.06 5.52
C VAL A 100 -17.13 13.79 7.01
N THR A 101 -17.47 14.78 7.86
CA THR A 101 -17.36 14.61 9.32
C THR A 101 -18.38 13.60 9.84
N GLY A 102 -17.91 12.52 10.48
CA GLY A 102 -18.76 11.47 11.04
C GLY A 102 -19.45 10.61 9.98
N TRP A 103 -18.85 10.47 8.81
CA TRP A 103 -19.36 9.67 7.68
C TRP A 103 -19.77 8.25 8.10
N GLU A 104 -19.09 7.66 9.09
CA GLU A 104 -19.37 6.32 9.61
C GLU A 104 -20.81 6.17 10.09
N LYS A 105 -21.34 7.24 10.73
CA LYS A 105 -22.74 7.27 11.23
C LYS A 105 -23.74 7.27 10.07
N ALA A 106 -23.45 8.03 9.00
CA ALA A 106 -24.29 8.06 7.83
C ALA A 106 -24.32 6.70 7.12
N ILE A 107 -23.14 6.08 6.95
CA ILE A 107 -23.00 4.76 6.33
C ILE A 107 -23.71 3.68 7.14
N ASN A 108 -23.56 3.69 8.46
CA ASN A 108 -24.23 2.73 9.32
C ASN A 108 -25.77 2.86 9.21
N SER A 109 -26.31 4.10 9.24
CA SER A 109 -27.74 4.33 9.06
C SER A 109 -28.24 3.87 7.69
N LEU A 110 -27.46 4.13 6.62
CA LEU A 110 -27.82 3.67 5.27
C LEU A 110 -27.82 2.14 5.16
N LEU A 111 -26.90 1.47 5.85
CA LEU A 111 -26.83 0.00 5.89
C LEU A 111 -28.02 -0.62 6.66
N GLU A 112 -28.54 0.07 7.67
CA GLU A 112 -29.67 -0.39 8.49
C GLU A 112 -31.03 -0.03 7.91
N ASP A 113 -31.18 1.20 7.41
CA ASP A 113 -32.48 1.77 7.05
C ASP A 113 -32.83 1.63 5.56
N ALA A 114 -31.90 1.17 4.76
CA ALA A 114 -32.07 1.14 3.31
C ALA A 114 -31.56 -0.18 2.72
N ASN A 115 -32.19 -0.56 1.61
CA ASN A 115 -31.72 -1.71 0.83
C ASN A 115 -30.51 -1.28 -0.01
N THR A 116 -29.33 -1.27 0.60
CA THR A 116 -28.12 -0.75 -0.03
C THR A 116 -26.96 -1.75 -0.02
N ASP A 117 -26.12 -1.64 -1.05
CA ASP A 117 -24.83 -2.26 -1.13
C ASP A 117 -23.76 -1.17 -1.24
N ILE A 118 -22.85 -1.07 -0.23
CA ILE A 118 -22.06 0.14 0.00
C ILE A 118 -20.58 -0.12 -0.23
N TYR A 119 -19.97 0.72 -1.07
CA TYR A 119 -18.55 0.75 -1.42
C TYR A 119 -18.01 2.15 -1.15
N VAL A 120 -16.96 2.23 -0.36
CA VAL A 120 -16.36 3.51 0.01
C VAL A 120 -14.87 3.51 -0.28
N THR A 121 -14.31 4.68 -0.60
CA THR A 121 -12.86 4.84 -0.70
C THR A 121 -12.34 5.89 0.26
N GLY A 122 -11.04 5.81 0.55
CA GLY A 122 -10.34 6.89 1.22
C GLY A 122 -8.83 6.72 1.24
N SER A 123 -8.16 7.84 1.44
CA SER A 123 -6.69 7.95 1.48
C SER A 123 -6.10 7.88 2.89
N ASN A 124 -6.88 7.46 3.89
CA ASN A 124 -6.43 7.39 5.28
C ASN A 124 -6.67 6.00 5.88
N SER A 125 -5.65 5.44 6.55
CA SER A 125 -5.72 4.14 7.20
C SER A 125 -6.68 4.08 8.39
N LYS A 126 -7.19 5.22 8.87
CA LYS A 126 -8.31 5.23 9.82
C LYS A 126 -9.52 4.46 9.30
N LEU A 127 -9.72 4.46 7.96
CA LEU A 127 -10.74 3.62 7.32
C LEU A 127 -10.50 2.11 7.46
N MET A 128 -9.31 1.71 7.90
CA MET A 128 -8.95 0.31 8.14
C MET A 128 -8.71 0.02 9.63
N SER A 129 -8.91 1.01 10.51
CA SER A 129 -8.62 0.89 11.94
C SER A 129 -9.83 0.46 12.76
N GLY A 130 -9.58 -0.01 13.99
CA GLY A 130 -10.61 -0.37 14.95
C GLY A 130 -11.58 0.77 15.30
N GLU A 131 -11.21 2.05 15.07
CA GLU A 131 -12.12 3.19 15.29
C GLU A 131 -13.41 3.09 14.45
N ILE A 132 -13.33 2.50 13.25
CA ILE A 132 -14.50 2.21 12.40
C ILE A 132 -15.27 1.00 12.93
N SER A 133 -14.58 0.05 13.55
CA SER A 133 -15.19 -1.13 14.15
C SER A 133 -16.28 -0.78 15.16
N ASP A 134 -16.09 0.29 15.93
CA ASP A 134 -17.05 0.74 16.94
C ASP A 134 -18.37 1.22 16.33
N TYR A 135 -18.31 1.87 15.15
CA TYR A 135 -19.49 2.40 14.46
C TYR A 135 -20.14 1.37 13.53
N LEU A 136 -19.36 0.64 12.76
CA LEU A 136 -19.87 -0.35 11.81
C LEU A 136 -20.05 -1.75 12.44
N THR A 137 -19.70 -1.91 13.73
CA THR A 137 -19.93 -3.16 14.50
C THR A 137 -19.47 -4.42 13.78
N GLY A 138 -18.29 -4.36 13.11
CA GLY A 138 -17.75 -5.49 12.35
C GLY A 138 -18.41 -5.74 10.99
N ARG A 139 -19.38 -4.91 10.56
CA ARG A 139 -20.06 -5.02 9.26
C ARG A 139 -19.30 -4.34 8.13
N TYR A 140 -18.01 -4.58 8.02
CA TYR A 140 -17.20 -4.04 6.92
C TYR A 140 -16.09 -5.01 6.53
N ILE A 141 -15.57 -4.83 5.33
CA ILE A 141 -14.34 -5.45 4.87
C ILE A 141 -13.39 -4.39 4.31
N SER A 142 -12.13 -4.47 4.72
CA SER A 142 -11.08 -3.57 4.24
C SER A 142 -10.31 -4.20 3.10
N ILE A 143 -10.24 -3.49 1.99
CA ILE A 143 -9.54 -3.89 0.76
C ILE A 143 -8.38 -2.90 0.57
N PRO A 144 -7.15 -3.27 0.93
CA PRO A 144 -5.99 -2.39 0.75
C PRO A 144 -5.68 -2.24 -0.75
N VAL A 145 -5.62 -0.98 -1.21
CA VAL A 145 -5.26 -0.65 -2.59
C VAL A 145 -3.84 -0.09 -2.61
N TYR A 146 -2.92 -0.88 -3.14
CA TYR A 146 -1.52 -0.48 -3.32
C TYR A 146 -1.32 0.21 -4.68
N THR A 147 -0.17 0.85 -4.89
CA THR A 147 0.31 1.19 -6.24
C THR A 147 0.41 -0.09 -7.07
N LEU A 148 0.59 0.01 -8.37
CA LEU A 148 0.62 -1.19 -9.24
C LEU A 148 1.64 -2.21 -8.73
N SER A 149 1.27 -3.49 -8.76
CA SER A 149 2.25 -4.59 -8.71
C SER A 149 3.07 -4.63 -10.00
N PHE A 150 4.16 -5.39 -10.01
CA PHE A 150 4.92 -5.52 -11.25
C PHE A 150 4.11 -6.22 -12.35
N SER A 151 3.28 -7.20 -12.00
CA SER A 151 2.38 -7.85 -12.96
C SER A 151 1.33 -6.88 -13.53
N GLU A 152 0.77 -5.98 -12.71
CA GLU A 152 -0.09 -4.90 -13.16
C GLU A 152 0.66 -3.88 -14.01
N TYR A 153 1.89 -3.50 -13.61
CA TYR A 153 2.74 -2.60 -14.38
C TYR A 153 3.02 -3.12 -15.79
N LEU A 154 3.27 -4.42 -15.94
CA LEU A 154 3.45 -5.04 -17.25
C LEU A 154 2.20 -4.91 -18.14
N ARG A 155 1.00 -5.04 -17.56
CA ARG A 155 -0.26 -4.77 -18.30
C ARG A 155 -0.36 -3.31 -18.75
N PHE A 156 0.11 -2.36 -17.94
CA PHE A 156 0.18 -0.94 -18.29
C PHE A 156 1.22 -0.64 -19.39
N LYS A 157 2.15 -1.54 -19.60
CA LYS A 157 3.19 -1.49 -20.64
C LYS A 157 2.92 -2.46 -21.80
N GLU A 158 1.69 -2.96 -21.93
CA GLU A 158 1.33 -3.81 -23.06
C GLU A 158 1.62 -3.11 -24.39
N GLY A 159 2.31 -3.83 -25.31
CA GLY A 159 2.81 -3.27 -26.56
C GLY A 159 4.23 -2.66 -26.49
N ASP A 160 4.84 -2.55 -25.32
CA ASP A 160 6.26 -2.19 -25.18
C ASP A 160 7.14 -3.37 -25.62
N SER A 161 8.11 -3.12 -26.50
CA SER A 161 8.98 -4.17 -27.05
C SER A 161 10.10 -4.61 -26.11
N ARG A 162 10.28 -3.94 -24.99
CA ARG A 162 11.35 -4.23 -24.04
C ARG A 162 11.08 -5.52 -23.24
N SER A 163 12.13 -6.16 -22.81
CA SER A 163 12.04 -7.37 -21.98
C SER A 163 11.47 -7.05 -20.57
N LYS A 164 10.92 -8.08 -19.92
CA LYS A 164 10.46 -7.95 -18.52
C LYS A 164 11.55 -7.44 -17.57
N LYS A 165 12.81 -7.81 -17.81
CA LYS A 165 13.95 -7.36 -16.99
C LYS A 165 14.24 -5.88 -17.18
N GLU A 166 14.15 -5.35 -18.39
CA GLU A 166 14.28 -3.91 -18.65
C GLU A 166 13.12 -3.12 -18.04
N LEU A 167 11.89 -3.62 -18.19
CA LEU A 167 10.71 -3.01 -17.57
C LEU A 167 10.77 -3.06 -16.03
N LEU A 168 11.41 -4.09 -15.45
CA LEU A 168 11.65 -4.15 -14.02
C LEU A 168 12.61 -3.05 -13.54
N GLN A 169 13.64 -2.70 -14.33
CA GLN A 169 14.55 -1.60 -13.98
C GLN A 169 13.79 -0.26 -13.93
N ASP A 170 12.90 -0.02 -14.89
CA ASP A 170 12.03 1.16 -14.87
C ASP A 170 11.08 1.15 -13.65
N TYR A 171 10.46 0.00 -13.36
CA TYR A 171 9.56 -0.16 -12.23
C TYR A 171 10.27 0.07 -10.90
N ILE A 172 11.51 -0.38 -10.74
CA ILE A 172 12.33 -0.11 -9.54
C ILE A 172 12.55 1.40 -9.39
N ARG A 173 12.84 2.12 -10.48
CA ARG A 173 13.18 3.55 -10.47
C ARG A 173 11.96 4.45 -10.40
N MET A 174 11.00 4.25 -11.29
CA MET A 174 9.85 5.13 -11.48
C MET A 174 8.61 4.70 -10.68
N GLY A 175 8.64 3.50 -10.11
CA GLY A 175 7.57 2.98 -9.25
C GLY A 175 6.33 2.52 -10.01
N GLY A 176 5.26 2.28 -9.25
CA GLY A 176 3.99 1.75 -9.69
C GLY A 176 2.80 2.72 -9.57
N PHE A 177 3.00 4.03 -9.46
CA PHE A 177 1.85 4.94 -9.54
C PHE A 177 1.21 4.85 -10.93
N PRO A 178 -0.14 4.58 -11.04
CA PRO A 178 -0.80 4.34 -12.33
C PRO A 178 -0.58 5.45 -13.36
N ILE A 179 -0.56 6.70 -12.93
CA ILE A 179 -0.33 7.85 -13.82
C ILE A 179 1.08 7.84 -14.43
N VAL A 180 2.09 7.39 -13.68
CA VAL A 180 3.46 7.25 -14.16
C VAL A 180 3.59 6.03 -15.07
N ALA A 181 3.05 4.89 -14.66
CA ALA A 181 3.11 3.66 -15.43
C ALA A 181 2.42 3.75 -16.78
N ARG A 182 1.29 4.47 -16.86
CA ARG A 182 0.52 4.66 -18.10
C ARG A 182 1.25 5.52 -19.15
N SER A 183 2.17 6.34 -18.72
CA SER A 183 2.84 7.33 -19.58
C SER A 183 4.24 6.87 -19.92
N ASN A 184 4.73 7.25 -21.10
CA ASN A 184 6.12 7.05 -21.49
C ASN A 184 6.96 8.27 -21.10
N PHE A 185 6.88 8.66 -19.82
CA PHE A 185 7.65 9.78 -19.31
C PHE A 185 9.12 9.43 -19.18
N GLU A 186 9.97 10.40 -19.45
CA GLU A 186 11.35 10.37 -18.99
C GLU A 186 11.39 10.41 -17.46
N GLU A 187 12.42 9.84 -16.86
CA GLU A 187 12.60 9.71 -15.42
C GLU A 187 12.38 11.04 -14.67
N ARG A 188 12.89 12.15 -15.20
CA ARG A 188 12.72 13.49 -14.61
C ARG A 188 11.25 13.90 -14.52
N SER A 189 10.49 13.70 -15.58
CA SER A 189 9.05 14.05 -15.63
C SER A 189 8.23 13.15 -14.70
N ALA A 190 8.58 11.85 -14.64
CA ALA A 190 7.98 10.92 -13.70
C ALA A 190 8.18 11.37 -12.24
N TYR A 191 9.40 11.79 -11.88
CA TYR A 191 9.68 12.28 -10.51
C TYR A 191 8.96 13.58 -10.18
N GLN A 192 8.79 14.50 -11.11
CA GLN A 192 7.99 15.71 -10.91
C GLN A 192 6.53 15.38 -10.57
N ILE A 193 5.94 14.38 -11.24
CA ILE A 193 4.58 13.91 -10.95
C ILE A 193 4.52 13.28 -9.55
N VAL A 194 5.48 12.41 -9.22
CA VAL A 194 5.54 11.76 -7.91
C VAL A 194 5.76 12.76 -6.79
N GLU A 195 6.58 13.78 -6.99
CA GLU A 195 6.77 14.89 -6.06
C GLU A 195 5.46 15.65 -5.83
N GLY A 196 4.69 15.92 -6.88
CA GLY A 196 3.36 16.52 -6.78
C GLY A 196 2.40 15.64 -5.96
N ILE A 197 2.43 14.32 -6.15
CA ILE A 197 1.65 13.37 -5.35
C ILE A 197 2.10 13.43 -3.88
N TYR A 198 3.40 13.32 -3.62
CA TYR A 198 3.97 13.39 -2.28
C TYR A 198 3.57 14.69 -1.56
N ASN A 199 3.74 15.84 -2.20
CA ASN A 199 3.36 17.14 -1.65
C ASN A 199 1.87 17.22 -1.32
N SER A 200 1.00 16.65 -2.18
CA SER A 200 -0.43 16.56 -1.92
C SER A 200 -0.74 15.70 -0.69
N VAL A 201 -0.08 14.54 -0.53
CA VAL A 201 -0.25 13.67 0.65
C VAL A 201 0.22 14.40 1.92
N ILE A 202 1.41 14.99 1.90
CA ILE A 202 1.97 15.70 3.06
C ILE A 202 1.07 16.88 3.48
N ASN A 203 0.61 17.68 2.53
CA ASN A 203 -0.17 18.88 2.83
C ASN A 203 -1.61 18.54 3.23
N SER A 204 -2.32 17.75 2.42
CA SER A 204 -3.75 17.48 2.61
C SER A 204 -4.02 16.39 3.63
N ASP A 205 -3.32 15.25 3.52
CA ASP A 205 -3.63 14.06 4.34
C ASP A 205 -2.92 14.09 5.70
N ILE A 206 -1.81 14.86 5.84
CA ILE A 206 -1.03 14.91 7.08
C ILE A 206 -1.07 16.30 7.72
N THR A 207 -0.47 17.32 7.10
CA THR A 207 -0.25 18.63 7.75
C THR A 207 -1.55 19.31 8.13
N ARG A 208 -2.52 19.38 7.20
CA ARG A 208 -3.84 19.98 7.44
C ARG A 208 -4.62 19.20 8.52
N ARG A 209 -4.59 17.87 8.43
CA ARG A 209 -5.38 16.99 9.32
C ARG A 209 -4.85 16.95 10.75
N TYR A 210 -3.54 16.87 10.93
CA TYR A 210 -2.90 16.73 12.25
C TYR A 210 -2.35 18.05 12.79
N LYS A 211 -2.58 19.18 12.10
CA LYS A 211 -2.18 20.52 12.51
C LYS A 211 -0.70 20.58 12.93
N ILE A 212 0.20 20.07 12.06
CA ILE A 212 1.62 20.03 12.35
C ILE A 212 2.16 21.45 12.47
N VAL A 213 2.65 21.81 13.66
CA VAL A 213 3.15 23.15 13.97
C VAL A 213 4.55 23.39 13.36
N ASN A 214 5.42 22.39 13.42
CA ASN A 214 6.79 22.50 12.91
C ASN A 214 7.00 21.60 11.70
N LEU A 215 6.74 22.17 10.53
CA LEU A 215 6.85 21.46 9.25
C LEU A 215 8.31 21.09 8.91
N ASP A 216 9.30 21.96 9.28
CA ASP A 216 10.72 21.67 9.05
C ASP A 216 11.16 20.41 9.79
N LEU A 217 10.84 20.28 11.08
CA LEU A 217 11.16 19.09 11.86
C LEU A 217 10.43 17.83 11.33
N PHE A 218 9.17 17.99 10.92
CA PHE A 218 8.44 16.89 10.30
C PHE A 218 9.12 16.41 9.01
N GLN A 219 9.47 17.31 8.11
CA GLN A 219 10.15 16.96 6.85
C GLN A 219 11.52 16.29 7.09
N ARG A 220 12.27 16.70 8.13
CA ARG A 220 13.52 16.02 8.51
C ARG A 220 13.30 14.61 8.99
N VAL A 221 12.23 14.36 9.76
CA VAL A 221 11.85 13.00 10.16
C VAL A 221 11.48 12.17 8.92
N VAL A 222 10.68 12.72 8.01
CA VAL A 222 10.34 12.04 6.74
C VAL A 222 11.59 11.69 5.95
N LYS A 223 12.51 12.65 5.79
CA LYS A 223 13.78 12.43 5.08
C LYS A 223 14.58 11.30 5.71
N PHE A 224 14.73 11.30 7.04
CA PHE A 224 15.41 10.21 7.75
C PHE A 224 14.78 8.85 7.47
N VAL A 225 13.43 8.76 7.53
CA VAL A 225 12.70 7.52 7.27
C VAL A 225 12.93 7.03 5.84
N VAL A 226 12.82 7.91 4.84
CA VAL A 226 13.00 7.60 3.42
C VAL A 226 14.44 7.13 3.13
N GLU A 227 15.46 7.76 3.75
CA GLU A 227 16.85 7.33 3.64
C GLU A 227 17.09 5.93 4.22
N ASN A 228 16.40 5.59 5.31
CA ASN A 228 16.60 4.36 6.06
C ASN A 228 15.54 3.26 5.79
N VAL A 229 14.78 3.38 4.71
CA VAL A 229 13.84 2.32 4.26
C VAL A 229 14.58 0.99 4.11
N GLY A 230 13.97 -0.10 4.60
CA GLY A 230 14.56 -1.42 4.63
C GLY A 230 15.61 -1.64 5.71
N LYS A 231 15.95 -0.61 6.50
CA LYS A 231 16.85 -0.75 7.66
C LYS A 231 16.06 -0.67 8.95
N THR A 232 16.53 -1.38 9.96
CA THR A 232 15.99 -1.25 11.32
C THR A 232 16.43 0.07 11.94
N PHE A 233 15.50 0.83 12.49
CA PHE A 233 15.80 2.01 13.29
C PHE A 233 14.80 2.20 14.44
N SER A 234 15.12 3.09 15.34
CA SER A 234 14.26 3.44 16.48
C SER A 234 13.99 4.94 16.52
N ALA A 235 12.95 5.36 17.25
CA ALA A 235 12.69 6.77 17.50
C ALA A 235 13.91 7.47 18.15
N ASN A 236 14.69 6.76 18.97
CA ASN A 236 15.94 7.28 19.53
C ASN A 236 17.02 7.54 18.45
N ALA A 237 17.07 6.73 17.37
CA ALA A 237 17.98 6.99 16.26
C ALA A 237 17.61 8.29 15.52
N ILE A 238 16.30 8.50 15.29
CA ILE A 238 15.80 9.77 14.72
C ILE A 238 16.12 10.96 15.62
N ALA A 239 15.90 10.84 16.93
CA ALA A 239 16.22 11.91 17.89
C ALA A 239 17.72 12.25 17.90
N LYS A 240 18.60 11.25 17.83
CA LYS A 240 20.06 11.45 17.70
C LYS A 240 20.43 12.14 16.40
N PHE A 241 19.82 11.75 15.30
CA PHE A 241 20.00 12.39 13.99
C PHE A 241 19.61 13.88 14.06
N LEU A 242 18.42 14.20 14.56
CA LEU A 242 17.99 15.60 14.72
C LEU A 242 18.93 16.40 15.62
N LYS A 243 19.40 15.78 16.71
CA LYS A 243 20.36 16.42 17.62
C LYS A 243 21.70 16.73 16.94
N SER A 244 22.17 15.86 16.05
CA SER A 244 23.40 16.11 15.26
C SER A 244 23.26 17.28 14.30
N GLU A 245 22.02 17.63 13.92
CA GLU A 245 21.70 18.81 13.11
C GLU A 245 21.35 20.06 13.97
N GLY A 246 21.60 20.01 15.29
CA GLY A 246 21.29 21.11 16.20
C GLY A 246 19.79 21.29 16.48
N ARG A 247 18.98 20.26 16.24
CA ARG A 247 17.53 20.26 16.44
C ARG A 247 17.15 19.29 17.56
N SER A 248 15.96 19.47 18.13
CA SER A 248 15.42 18.56 19.14
C SER A 248 13.95 18.31 18.91
N LEU A 249 13.53 17.06 19.12
CA LEU A 249 12.14 16.62 19.08
C LEU A 249 11.94 15.54 20.14
N SER A 250 10.81 15.56 20.83
CA SER A 250 10.49 14.53 21.81
C SER A 250 10.27 13.17 21.11
N ILE A 251 10.58 12.09 21.81
CA ILE A 251 10.35 10.72 21.32
C ILE A 251 8.87 10.49 20.99
N GLU A 252 7.97 11.04 21.80
CA GLU A 252 6.53 10.98 21.56
C GLU A 252 6.13 11.67 20.24
N SER A 253 6.66 12.87 19.98
CA SER A 253 6.42 13.57 18.72
C SER A 253 6.95 12.79 17.50
N ILE A 254 8.09 12.11 17.65
CA ILE A 254 8.63 11.25 16.60
C ILE A 254 7.66 10.09 16.31
N TYR A 255 7.15 9.40 17.35
CA TYR A 255 6.14 8.35 17.16
C TYR A 255 4.86 8.87 16.53
N ASN A 256 4.41 10.07 16.91
CA ASN A 256 3.26 10.71 16.28
C ASN A 256 3.51 10.98 14.78
N TYR A 257 4.68 11.48 14.41
CA TYR A 257 5.03 11.73 13.01
C TYR A 257 5.11 10.42 12.20
N LEU A 258 5.70 9.37 12.74
CA LEU A 258 5.69 8.05 12.11
C LEU A 258 4.25 7.53 11.93
N SER A 259 3.41 7.65 12.96
CA SER A 259 2.00 7.27 12.90
C SER A 259 1.21 8.06 11.84
N TYR A 260 1.51 9.34 11.64
CA TYR A 260 0.85 10.15 10.61
C TYR A 260 1.24 9.68 9.20
N LEU A 261 2.51 9.33 8.99
CA LEU A 261 2.97 8.76 7.73
C LEU A 261 2.35 7.40 7.44
N GLU A 262 2.20 6.53 8.45
CA GLU A 262 1.50 5.25 8.34
C GLU A 262 0.01 5.47 8.02
N LYS A 263 -0.64 6.41 8.72
CA LYS A 263 -2.06 6.74 8.52
C LYS A 263 -2.34 7.31 7.13
N ALA A 264 -1.39 8.00 6.52
CA ALA A 264 -1.48 8.48 5.14
C ALA A 264 -0.98 7.45 4.10
N PHE A 265 -0.68 6.22 4.52
CA PHE A 265 -0.15 5.18 3.66
C PHE A 265 1.16 5.54 2.94
N VAL A 266 1.96 6.47 3.47
CA VAL A 266 3.28 6.80 2.92
C VAL A 266 4.29 5.72 3.25
N ILE A 267 4.23 5.22 4.51
CA ILE A 267 5.08 4.16 5.01
C ILE A 267 4.24 3.02 5.58
N TYR A 268 4.83 1.83 5.59
CA TYR A 268 4.25 0.61 6.14
C TYR A 268 5.25 -0.02 7.10
N ARG A 269 4.77 -0.31 8.30
CA ARG A 269 5.57 -0.93 9.36
C ARG A 269 5.66 -2.41 9.13
N CYS A 270 6.88 -2.95 9.22
CA CYS A 270 7.15 -4.38 9.23
C CYS A 270 7.75 -4.77 10.59
N PRO A 271 6.98 -5.42 11.47
CA PRO A 271 7.44 -5.80 12.79
C PRO A 271 8.44 -6.96 12.72
N ARG A 272 9.23 -7.14 13.78
CA ARG A 272 10.14 -8.27 13.90
C ARG A 272 9.44 -9.47 14.53
N TYR A 273 9.84 -10.66 14.06
CA TYR A 273 9.38 -11.94 14.60
C TYR A 273 10.58 -12.75 15.07
N ASP A 274 10.59 -13.11 16.33
CA ASP A 274 11.58 -14.01 16.91
C ASP A 274 11.21 -15.45 16.57
N LEU A 275 12.01 -16.10 15.73
CA LEU A 275 11.75 -17.47 15.27
C LEU A 275 11.90 -18.51 16.36
N GLN A 276 12.80 -18.26 17.34
CA GLN A 276 12.99 -19.16 18.50
C GLN A 276 11.91 -18.94 19.57
N GLY A 277 11.71 -17.68 19.98
CA GLY A 277 10.70 -17.31 20.97
C GLY A 277 9.27 -17.34 20.42
N LYS A 278 9.07 -17.51 19.10
CA LYS A 278 7.78 -17.53 18.41
C LYS A 278 6.88 -16.33 18.78
N SER A 279 7.47 -15.15 18.87
CA SER A 279 6.80 -13.94 19.32
C SER A 279 7.15 -12.72 18.48
N VAL A 280 6.18 -11.80 18.34
CA VAL A 280 6.41 -10.51 17.68
C VAL A 280 7.14 -9.58 18.65
N LEU A 281 8.26 -9.01 18.20
CA LEU A 281 9.07 -8.07 18.99
C LEU A 281 8.57 -6.64 18.78
N LYS A 282 8.53 -5.85 19.86
CA LYS A 282 8.03 -4.47 19.84
C LYS A 282 9.08 -3.41 19.47
N THR A 283 10.29 -3.83 19.11
CA THR A 283 11.42 -2.90 18.87
C THR A 283 12.19 -3.28 17.62
N GLN A 284 12.89 -2.31 17.04
CA GLN A 284 13.73 -2.49 15.84
C GLN A 284 12.93 -2.96 14.63
N GLU A 285 11.87 -2.24 14.32
CA GLU A 285 11.04 -2.48 13.13
C GLU A 285 11.70 -1.89 11.88
N LYS A 286 11.37 -2.44 10.71
CA LYS A 286 11.67 -1.81 9.42
C LYS A 286 10.42 -1.07 8.93
N PHE A 287 10.65 -0.09 8.07
CA PHE A 287 9.58 0.62 7.37
C PHE A 287 9.81 0.53 5.86
N TYR A 288 8.74 0.32 5.13
CA TYR A 288 8.72 0.28 3.68
C TYR A 288 7.85 1.41 3.12
N LEU A 289 8.23 1.98 1.96
CA LEU A 289 7.48 3.04 1.29
C LEU A 289 6.37 2.46 0.43
N ALA A 290 5.23 3.13 0.36
CA ALA A 290 4.13 2.74 -0.51
C ALA A 290 4.55 2.52 -1.97
N ASP A 291 5.59 3.23 -2.41
CA ASP A 291 6.12 3.17 -3.76
C ASP A 291 7.62 3.54 -3.78
N SER A 292 8.40 2.84 -4.59
CA SER A 292 9.85 3.08 -4.71
C SER A 292 10.18 4.47 -5.24
N SER A 293 9.33 5.02 -6.12
CA SER A 293 9.52 6.35 -6.69
C SER A 293 9.51 7.47 -5.65
N LEU A 294 8.84 7.29 -4.51
CA LEU A 294 8.88 8.24 -3.39
C LEU A 294 10.30 8.46 -2.85
N LYS A 295 11.12 7.40 -2.83
CA LYS A 295 12.52 7.55 -2.43
C LYS A 295 13.31 8.34 -3.46
N TYR A 296 13.16 7.99 -4.72
CA TYR A 296 13.98 8.56 -5.78
C TYR A 296 13.59 9.97 -6.18
N CYS A 297 12.30 10.34 -6.07
CA CYS A 297 11.90 11.74 -6.29
C CYS A 297 12.46 12.69 -5.20
N MET A 298 12.63 12.19 -3.95
CA MET A 298 13.14 13.00 -2.83
C MET A 298 14.67 13.03 -2.74
N MET A 299 15.33 11.91 -3.08
CA MET A 299 16.76 11.68 -2.80
C MET A 299 17.61 11.60 -4.07
N GLY A 300 16.99 11.53 -5.25
CA GLY A 300 17.64 11.15 -6.49
C GLY A 300 17.96 9.65 -6.53
N PHE A 301 18.17 9.13 -7.74
CA PHE A 301 18.56 7.73 -7.92
C PHE A 301 19.99 7.46 -7.42
N ASN A 302 20.13 6.45 -6.59
CA ASN A 302 21.42 5.98 -6.09
C ASN A 302 21.51 4.47 -6.22
N PRO A 303 22.45 3.92 -7.01
CA PRO A 303 22.64 2.48 -7.19
C PRO A 303 22.81 1.69 -5.89
N LYS A 304 23.38 2.32 -4.84
CA LYS A 304 23.55 1.69 -3.51
C LYS A 304 22.24 1.48 -2.77
N SER A 305 21.18 2.22 -3.15
CA SER A 305 19.86 2.10 -2.51
C SER A 305 18.97 1.05 -3.18
N VAL A 306 19.39 0.46 -4.29
CA VAL A 306 18.59 -0.52 -5.03
C VAL A 306 18.24 -1.72 -4.16
N ALA A 307 19.18 -2.26 -3.39
CA ALA A 307 18.92 -3.42 -2.52
C ALA A 307 17.72 -3.17 -1.57
N SER A 308 17.65 -2.02 -0.90
CA SER A 308 16.52 -1.68 -0.03
C SER A 308 15.21 -1.51 -0.79
N MET A 309 15.24 -1.13 -2.07
CA MET A 309 14.04 -1.05 -2.91
C MET A 309 13.61 -2.43 -3.40
N LEU A 310 14.52 -3.37 -3.60
CA LEU A 310 14.16 -4.76 -3.88
C LEU A 310 13.41 -5.37 -2.69
N GLU A 311 13.89 -5.17 -1.45
CA GLU A 311 13.13 -5.57 -0.26
C GLU A 311 11.74 -4.91 -0.24
N ASN A 312 11.65 -3.61 -0.57
CA ASN A 312 10.38 -2.90 -0.63
C ASN A 312 9.39 -3.55 -1.61
N LEU A 313 9.84 -3.94 -2.80
CA LEU A 313 9.01 -4.62 -3.81
C LEU A 313 8.54 -6.00 -3.32
N VAL A 314 9.42 -6.79 -2.74
CA VAL A 314 9.10 -8.11 -2.18
C VAL A 314 8.10 -7.98 -1.02
N TYR A 315 8.30 -7.01 -0.11
CA TYR A 315 7.36 -6.73 0.97
C TYR A 315 5.94 -6.53 0.46
N PHE A 316 5.75 -5.63 -0.53
CA PHE A 316 4.42 -5.36 -1.07
C PHE A 316 3.87 -6.53 -1.87
N GLU A 317 4.70 -7.29 -2.56
CA GLU A 317 4.24 -8.48 -3.26
C GLU A 317 3.69 -9.52 -2.29
N LEU A 318 4.40 -9.78 -1.18
CA LEU A 318 3.92 -10.67 -0.12
C LEU A 318 2.61 -10.16 0.52
N LYS A 319 2.50 -8.83 0.74
CA LYS A 319 1.24 -8.22 1.24
C LYS A 319 0.07 -8.41 0.27
N ARG A 320 0.30 -8.25 -1.05
CA ARG A 320 -0.73 -8.46 -2.08
C ARG A 320 -1.21 -9.91 -2.13
N ARG A 321 -0.32 -10.87 -1.88
CA ARG A 321 -0.65 -12.30 -1.76
C ARG A 321 -1.37 -12.65 -0.45
N GLY A 322 -1.66 -11.67 0.41
CA GLY A 322 -2.39 -11.85 1.65
C GLY A 322 -1.55 -12.40 2.81
N TYR A 323 -0.21 -12.33 2.73
CA TYR A 323 0.65 -12.68 3.84
C TYR A 323 0.71 -11.57 4.90
N GLU A 324 0.75 -11.97 6.16
CA GLU A 324 1.32 -11.17 7.23
C GLU A 324 2.84 -11.26 7.13
N VAL A 325 3.50 -10.11 7.06
CA VAL A 325 4.94 -10.04 6.75
C VAL A 325 5.69 -9.51 7.96
N TYR A 326 6.73 -10.21 8.32
CA TYR A 326 7.61 -9.91 9.45
C TYR A 326 9.07 -9.95 9.01
N ILE A 327 9.96 -9.26 9.75
CA ILE A 327 11.39 -9.45 9.67
C ILE A 327 11.74 -10.60 10.59
N GLY A 328 12.42 -11.63 10.08
CA GLY A 328 12.84 -12.78 10.86
C GLY A 328 14.06 -12.46 11.71
N LYS A 329 14.01 -12.84 13.00
CA LYS A 329 15.18 -12.89 13.87
C LYS A 329 15.44 -14.34 14.25
N ASN A 330 16.63 -14.87 13.88
CA ASN A 330 17.11 -16.16 14.32
C ASN A 330 18.43 -15.96 15.08
N GLU A 331 18.37 -15.96 16.42
CA GLU A 331 19.47 -15.57 17.31
C GLU A 331 20.00 -14.17 17.00
N THR A 332 21.21 -14.07 16.43
CA THR A 332 21.85 -12.82 16.01
C THR A 332 21.66 -12.51 14.53
N LYS A 333 21.11 -13.47 13.74
CA LYS A 333 20.95 -13.38 12.30
C LYS A 333 19.58 -12.82 11.95
N GLU A 334 19.52 -12.10 10.85
CA GLU A 334 18.30 -11.54 10.29
C GLU A 334 17.89 -12.29 9.02
N ILE A 335 16.61 -12.55 8.87
CA ILE A 335 15.97 -12.99 7.62
C ILE A 335 15.09 -11.84 7.17
N ASP A 336 15.23 -11.42 5.92
CA ASP A 336 14.54 -10.24 5.44
C ASP A 336 13.03 -10.36 5.62
N PHE A 337 12.43 -11.51 5.27
CA PHE A 337 11.01 -11.74 5.46
C PHE A 337 10.66 -13.14 5.97
N VAL A 338 9.80 -13.15 6.95
CA VAL A 338 8.98 -14.29 7.37
C VAL A 338 7.54 -13.93 7.02
N ALA A 339 6.97 -14.60 6.03
CA ALA A 339 5.62 -14.32 5.56
C ALA A 339 4.69 -15.46 5.98
N VAL A 340 3.59 -15.13 6.64
CA VAL A 340 2.64 -16.10 7.23
C VAL A 340 1.24 -15.84 6.69
N ARG A 341 0.56 -16.88 6.23
CA ARG A 341 -0.83 -16.81 5.77
C ARG A 341 -1.57 -18.08 6.19
N ARG A 342 -2.46 -17.99 7.17
CA ARG A 342 -3.12 -19.16 7.80
C ARG A 342 -2.06 -20.17 8.29
N ASP A 343 -2.04 -21.38 7.72
CA ASP A 343 -1.10 -22.44 8.06
C ASP A 343 0.16 -22.46 7.19
N GLU A 344 0.26 -21.52 6.23
CA GLU A 344 1.41 -21.39 5.34
C GLU A 344 2.43 -20.43 5.92
N ARG A 345 3.70 -20.77 5.77
CA ARG A 345 4.83 -19.90 6.07
C ARG A 345 5.86 -20.01 4.98
N ILE A 346 6.46 -18.91 4.60
CA ILE A 346 7.62 -18.88 3.70
C ILE A 346 8.69 -17.95 4.26
N TYR A 347 9.93 -18.22 3.91
CA TYR A 347 11.09 -17.39 4.23
C TYR A 347 11.66 -16.82 2.95
N VAL A 348 11.93 -15.51 2.93
CA VAL A 348 12.48 -14.84 1.77
C VAL A 348 13.67 -13.99 2.18
N GLN A 349 14.78 -14.19 1.50
CA GLN A 349 15.97 -13.34 1.55
C GLN A 349 16.08 -12.59 0.22
N VAL A 350 16.48 -11.32 0.27
CA VAL A 350 16.52 -10.45 -0.92
C VAL A 350 17.94 -9.91 -1.08
N CYS A 351 18.52 -10.12 -2.25
CA CYS A 351 19.83 -9.56 -2.57
C CYS A 351 19.85 -8.98 -4.00
N ARG A 352 20.77 -8.07 -4.25
CA ARG A 352 20.96 -7.53 -5.61
C ARG A 352 21.63 -8.56 -6.51
N ASN A 353 22.74 -9.10 -6.07
CA ASN A 353 23.51 -10.12 -6.76
C ASN A 353 23.79 -11.24 -5.78
N LEU A 354 23.91 -12.48 -6.26
CA LEU A 354 24.39 -13.58 -5.48
C LEU A 354 25.90 -13.35 -5.24
N PRO A 355 26.37 -13.30 -4.00
CA PRO A 355 27.82 -13.23 -3.74
C PRO A 355 28.52 -14.44 -4.34
N GLU A 356 29.75 -14.28 -4.85
CA GLU A 356 30.58 -15.39 -5.36
C GLU A 356 30.83 -16.44 -4.26
N ASP A 357 30.97 -15.96 -2.99
CA ASP A 357 30.90 -16.78 -1.77
C ASP A 357 29.47 -16.70 -1.18
N SER A 358 28.52 -17.40 -1.80
CA SER A 358 27.07 -17.32 -1.53
C SER A 358 26.63 -17.74 -0.11
N ASP A 359 27.57 -17.90 0.81
CA ASP A 359 27.31 -18.54 2.10
C ASP A 359 26.41 -17.74 3.04
N ARG A 360 26.48 -16.39 3.06
CA ARG A 360 25.76 -15.63 4.08
C ARG A 360 24.25 -15.62 3.88
N GLU A 361 23.78 -15.29 2.69
CA GLU A 361 22.34 -15.18 2.39
C GLU A 361 21.67 -16.55 2.41
N LEU A 362 22.36 -17.58 1.91
CA LEU A 362 21.90 -18.96 1.96
C LEU A 362 22.01 -19.54 3.37
N THR A 363 23.11 -19.32 4.10
CA THR A 363 23.36 -19.89 5.43
C THR A 363 22.26 -19.53 6.41
N ASN A 364 21.80 -18.27 6.43
CA ASN A 364 20.73 -17.85 7.32
C ASN A 364 19.43 -18.65 7.10
N LEU A 365 19.12 -19.01 5.85
CA LEU A 365 17.95 -19.82 5.51
C LEU A 365 18.19 -21.33 5.74
N LEU A 366 19.39 -21.82 5.46
CA LEU A 366 19.76 -23.23 5.63
C LEU A 366 19.81 -23.66 7.11
N GLU A 367 20.13 -22.74 8.01
CA GLU A 367 20.12 -23.00 9.46
C GLU A 367 18.70 -23.16 10.05
N LEU A 368 17.66 -22.75 9.32
CA LEU A 368 16.28 -22.98 9.73
C LEU A 368 15.93 -24.47 9.61
N LYS A 369 15.72 -25.13 10.74
CA LYS A 369 15.47 -26.58 10.84
C LYS A 369 14.00 -26.97 10.60
N ASP A 370 13.24 -26.12 9.89
CA ASP A 370 11.84 -26.41 9.54
C ASP A 370 11.70 -26.72 8.03
N HIS A 371 10.51 -27.19 7.65
CA HIS A 371 10.20 -27.63 6.30
C HIS A 371 9.51 -26.57 5.44
N TYR A 372 9.39 -25.32 5.93
CA TYR A 372 8.75 -24.27 5.17
C TYR A 372 9.59 -23.84 3.96
N PRO A 373 8.96 -23.46 2.86
CA PRO A 373 9.64 -23.00 1.66
C PRO A 373 10.58 -21.81 1.95
N LYS A 374 11.75 -21.85 1.32
CA LYS A 374 12.82 -20.86 1.47
C LYS A 374 13.20 -20.32 0.10
N TYR A 375 13.29 -19.01 -0.03
CA TYR A 375 13.58 -18.32 -1.28
C TYR A 375 14.72 -17.32 -1.10
N VAL A 376 15.61 -17.27 -2.07
CA VAL A 376 16.50 -16.12 -2.31
C VAL A 376 16.03 -15.44 -3.58
N VAL A 377 15.62 -14.20 -3.47
CA VAL A 377 15.12 -13.37 -4.59
C VAL A 377 16.20 -12.37 -4.97
N THR A 378 16.63 -12.38 -6.23
CA THR A 378 17.77 -11.59 -6.70
C THR A 378 17.56 -10.99 -8.08
N LEU A 379 18.37 -9.98 -8.45
CA LEU A 379 18.46 -9.46 -9.82
C LEU A 379 19.50 -10.21 -10.68
N ASP A 380 20.19 -11.19 -10.11
CA ASP A 380 21.20 -11.94 -10.83
C ASP A 380 20.56 -12.77 -11.95
N ASP A 381 21.11 -12.65 -13.15
CA ASP A 381 20.62 -13.38 -14.34
C ASP A 381 20.83 -14.89 -14.26
N LEU A 382 21.78 -15.34 -13.42
CA LEU A 382 22.05 -16.75 -13.14
C LEU A 382 21.08 -17.31 -12.08
N ALA A 383 20.14 -16.49 -11.56
CA ALA A 383 19.15 -16.97 -10.63
C ALA A 383 18.28 -18.06 -11.29
N GLY A 384 18.30 -19.23 -10.68
CA GLY A 384 17.53 -20.39 -11.10
C GLY A 384 18.01 -21.63 -10.37
N GLY A 385 17.10 -22.54 -10.06
CA GLY A 385 17.44 -23.80 -9.40
C GLY A 385 17.22 -23.82 -7.90
N ASN A 386 17.79 -24.82 -7.26
CA ASN A 386 17.62 -25.11 -5.83
C ASN A 386 18.99 -25.47 -5.21
N VAL A 387 19.33 -24.82 -4.12
CA VAL A 387 20.53 -25.09 -3.35
C VAL A 387 20.12 -25.59 -1.96
N ASN A 388 20.26 -26.89 -1.72
CA ASN A 388 19.97 -27.53 -0.43
C ASN A 388 18.55 -27.21 0.12
N GLY A 389 17.53 -27.13 -0.77
CA GLY A 389 16.15 -26.81 -0.39
C GLY A 389 15.79 -25.33 -0.45
N VAL A 390 16.74 -24.43 -0.72
CA VAL A 390 16.49 -23.01 -0.94
C VAL A 390 16.35 -22.74 -2.44
N LYS A 391 15.21 -22.18 -2.86
CA LYS A 391 14.96 -21.83 -4.26
C LYS A 391 15.59 -20.46 -4.58
N LEU A 392 16.36 -20.41 -5.66
CA LEU A 392 16.92 -19.17 -6.21
C LEU A 392 15.99 -18.65 -7.29
N VAL A 393 15.45 -17.46 -7.13
CA VAL A 393 14.41 -16.91 -8.03
C VAL A 393 14.81 -15.52 -8.50
N HIS A 394 14.73 -15.27 -9.82
CA HIS A 394 14.90 -13.92 -10.33
C HIS A 394 13.75 -13.01 -9.88
N MET A 395 14.06 -11.77 -9.52
CA MET A 395 13.09 -10.79 -9.00
C MET A 395 11.86 -10.64 -9.91
N ALA A 396 12.04 -10.53 -11.23
CA ALA A 396 10.92 -10.39 -12.16
C ALA A 396 9.97 -11.60 -12.10
N ASP A 397 10.51 -12.81 -11.97
CA ASP A 397 9.70 -14.02 -11.91
C ASP A 397 8.99 -14.14 -10.57
N PHE A 398 9.67 -13.80 -9.47
CA PHE A 398 9.03 -13.76 -8.16
C PHE A 398 7.85 -12.78 -8.11
N LEU A 399 7.98 -11.59 -8.70
CA LEU A 399 6.95 -10.56 -8.68
C LEU A 399 5.73 -10.84 -9.60
N ILE A 400 5.82 -11.80 -10.52
CA ILE A 400 4.72 -12.15 -11.44
C ILE A 400 4.12 -13.52 -11.19
N SER A 401 4.85 -14.44 -10.59
CA SER A 401 4.38 -15.80 -10.32
C SER A 401 3.43 -15.83 -9.13
N GLN A 402 2.43 -16.71 -9.22
CA GLN A 402 1.53 -17.03 -8.11
C GLN A 402 1.92 -18.32 -7.37
N GLU A 403 3.03 -18.95 -7.78
CA GLU A 403 3.45 -20.27 -7.28
C GLU A 403 4.34 -20.23 -6.03
N TYR A 404 4.70 -19.03 -5.54
CA TYR A 404 5.60 -18.86 -4.41
C TYR A 404 4.89 -18.32 -3.18
#